data_9d39972bb81faf06384cf6eb911a7ca8
#
_entry.id   9d39972bb81faf06384cf6eb911a7ca8
#
_cell.length_a   1.000
_cell.length_b   1.000
_cell.length_c   1.000
_cell.angle_alpha   90.00
_cell.angle_beta   90.00
_cell.angle_gamma   90.00
#
_symmetry.space_group_name_H-M   'P 1'
#
loop_
_entity.id
_entity.type
_entity.pdbx_description
1 polymer ?
#
loop_
_entity_poly.entity_id
_entity_poly.type
_entity_poly.pdbx_seq_one_letter_code
_entity_poly.pdbx_strand_id
1 'polypeptide(L)'
;MAATGAESRELLQQREAEVAQAVAAVRQLDARIAQKRIAAPFAGMLGVRKVNLGQYLNPGDAIASLTALDRLYADFTVPQQELAKLRVGGVVALTSDAWPGRRFAARVTTIEPRIGEDSRNVLVQALVANPDRALRPGMYVNAALELPPQLGALVVPLTAIQTSASGDSVTVVRAGKAAIVPVTTGRRIGNSIVVTNGLKPGDVVVSEGQLRVQPNAAVRVTRLIPAMAD
;
A
#
# COMPACT_ATOMS: atom_id res chain seq x y z
N MET A 1 66.03 -52.43 14.24
CA MET A 1 65.57 -51.71 13.02
C MET A 1 64.12 -51.15 13.07
N ALA A 2 63.45 -51.24 14.22
CA ALA A 2 62.04 -50.71 14.32
C ALA A 2 61.95 -49.28 14.87
N ALA A 3 62.99 -48.69 15.47
CA ALA A 3 63.01 -47.41 16.08
C ALA A 3 63.00 -46.22 15.03
N THR A 4 63.73 -46.38 13.91
CA THR A 4 63.92 -45.38 12.89
C THR A 4 62.65 -45.02 12.14
N GLY A 5 61.65 -45.91 12.03
CA GLY A 5 60.38 -45.66 11.36
C GLY A 5 59.33 -44.94 12.24
N ALA A 6 59.45 -45.14 13.57
CA ALA A 6 58.57 -44.44 14.53
C ALA A 6 58.98 -42.94 14.69
N GLU A 7 60.28 -42.69 14.85
CA GLU A 7 60.83 -41.30 14.92
C GLU A 7 60.57 -40.56 13.67
N SER A 8 60.60 -41.14 12.46
CA SER A 8 60.29 -40.50 11.21
C SER A 8 58.80 -40.10 11.11
N ARG A 9 57.88 -40.91 11.67
CA ARG A 9 56.46 -40.61 11.70
C ARG A 9 56.12 -39.52 12.70
N GLU A 10 56.74 -39.54 13.84
CA GLU A 10 56.57 -38.53 14.89
C GLU A 10 57.06 -37.16 14.41
N LEU A 11 58.23 -37.12 13.76
CA LEU A 11 58.72 -35.88 13.15
C LEU A 11 57.81 -35.37 12.04
N LEU A 12 57.26 -36.25 11.20
CA LEU A 12 56.32 -35.88 10.16
C LEU A 12 55.06 -35.27 10.76
N GLN A 13 54.47 -35.91 11.75
CA GLN A 13 53.28 -35.41 12.46
C GLN A 13 53.56 -34.06 13.13
N GLN A 14 54.72 -33.87 13.72
CA GLN A 14 55.13 -32.60 14.31
C GLN A 14 55.18 -31.50 13.23
N ARG A 15 55.79 -31.78 12.08
CA ARG A 15 55.89 -30.78 10.96
C ARG A 15 54.51 -30.50 10.38
N GLU A 16 53.64 -31.48 10.24
CA GLU A 16 52.28 -31.27 9.80
C GLU A 16 51.50 -30.40 10.79
N ALA A 17 51.66 -30.61 12.08
CA ALA A 17 51.06 -29.78 13.12
C ALA A 17 51.59 -28.33 13.10
N GLU A 18 52.91 -28.14 12.91
CA GLU A 18 53.51 -26.81 12.77
C GLU A 18 52.97 -26.06 11.55
N VAL A 19 52.82 -26.76 10.40
CA VAL A 19 52.26 -26.17 9.18
C VAL A 19 50.78 -25.81 9.42
N ALA A 20 49.99 -26.71 10.02
CA ALA A 20 48.58 -26.44 10.33
C ALA A 20 48.42 -25.20 11.26
N GLN A 21 49.29 -25.10 12.27
CA GLN A 21 49.32 -23.95 13.18
C GLN A 21 49.68 -22.64 12.44
N ALA A 22 50.68 -22.66 11.56
CA ALA A 22 51.08 -21.49 10.77
C ALA A 22 49.97 -21.05 9.82
N VAL A 23 49.30 -22.00 9.15
CA VAL A 23 48.13 -21.73 8.29
C VAL A 23 46.97 -21.13 9.09
N ALA A 24 46.71 -21.66 10.31
CA ALA A 24 45.66 -21.09 11.17
C ALA A 24 46.00 -19.65 11.61
N ALA A 25 47.28 -19.39 11.92
CA ALA A 25 47.71 -18.01 12.25
C ALA A 25 47.54 -17.03 11.09
N VAL A 26 47.90 -17.44 9.87
CA VAL A 26 47.65 -16.64 8.65
C VAL A 26 46.16 -16.36 8.48
N ARG A 27 45.31 -17.37 8.56
CA ARG A 27 43.83 -17.21 8.47
C ARG A 27 43.29 -16.25 9.54
N GLN A 28 43.84 -16.29 10.75
CA GLN A 28 43.44 -15.36 11.81
C GLN A 28 43.80 -13.89 11.46
N LEU A 29 44.99 -13.67 10.89
CA LEU A 29 45.40 -12.36 10.46
C LEU A 29 44.56 -11.84 9.28
N ASP A 30 44.27 -12.70 8.31
CA ASP A 30 43.40 -12.37 7.17
C ASP A 30 42.01 -11.99 7.66
N ALA A 31 41.44 -12.70 8.61
CA ALA A 31 40.15 -12.37 9.21
C ALA A 31 40.18 -10.99 9.92
N ARG A 32 41.27 -10.68 10.64
CA ARG A 32 41.46 -9.37 11.26
C ARG A 32 41.56 -8.25 10.23
N ILE A 33 42.26 -8.48 9.13
CA ILE A 33 42.37 -7.51 8.01
C ILE A 33 40.99 -7.30 7.37
N ALA A 34 40.23 -8.40 7.12
CA ALA A 34 38.87 -8.31 6.57
C ALA A 34 37.93 -7.47 7.45
N GLN A 35 38.03 -7.59 8.78
CA GLN A 35 37.27 -6.78 9.72
C GLN A 35 37.60 -5.27 9.65
N LYS A 36 38.77 -4.90 9.15
CA LYS A 36 39.15 -3.49 8.96
C LYS A 36 38.56 -2.87 7.68
N ARG A 37 38.00 -3.68 6.78
CA ARG A 37 37.35 -3.25 5.57
C ARG A 37 35.84 -3.33 5.74
N ILE A 38 35.20 -2.18 5.89
CA ILE A 38 33.75 -2.08 6.03
C ILE A 38 33.15 -1.86 4.65
N ALA A 39 32.42 -2.85 4.15
CA ALA A 39 31.70 -2.79 2.88
C ALA A 39 30.20 -2.63 3.10
N ALA A 40 29.53 -1.99 2.14
CA ALA A 40 28.07 -1.88 2.14
C ALA A 40 27.43 -3.27 1.99
N PRO A 41 26.52 -3.70 2.88
CA PRO A 41 25.90 -5.03 2.84
C PRO A 41 24.87 -5.17 1.71
N PHE A 42 24.35 -4.06 1.19
CA PHE A 42 23.40 -4.01 0.09
C PHE A 42 23.55 -2.72 -0.71
N ALA A 43 22.95 -2.67 -1.92
CA ALA A 43 22.90 -1.47 -2.74
C ALA A 43 21.91 -0.45 -2.16
N GLY A 44 22.34 0.82 -2.03
CA GLY A 44 21.50 1.86 -1.44
C GLY A 44 22.18 3.23 -1.50
N MET A 45 21.52 4.20 -0.88
CA MET A 45 22.03 5.56 -0.73
C MET A 45 22.65 5.74 0.66
N LEU A 46 23.89 6.21 0.69
CA LEU A 46 24.54 6.58 1.94
C LEU A 46 24.00 7.92 2.44
N GLY A 47 23.72 7.96 3.71
CA GLY A 47 23.43 9.21 4.42
C GLY A 47 24.70 10.00 4.78
N VAL A 48 24.53 10.97 5.66
CA VAL A 48 25.62 11.81 6.12
C VAL A 48 26.65 10.97 6.89
N ARG A 49 27.92 11.18 6.59
CA ARG A 49 29.05 10.58 7.34
C ARG A 49 29.06 11.09 8.78
N LYS A 50 29.09 10.16 9.74
CA LYS A 50 29.08 10.47 11.18
C LYS A 50 30.47 10.46 11.83
N VAL A 51 31.50 10.13 11.08
CA VAL A 51 32.88 9.95 11.57
C VAL A 51 33.86 10.78 10.75
N ASN A 52 35.03 11.11 11.30
CA ASN A 52 36.07 11.88 10.66
C ASN A 52 37.26 10.99 10.28
N LEU A 53 38.08 11.47 9.32
CA LEU A 53 39.37 10.85 9.00
C LEU A 53 40.28 10.93 10.21
N GLY A 54 40.95 9.81 10.53
CA GLY A 54 41.84 9.70 11.69
C GLY A 54 41.11 9.45 13.03
N GLN A 55 39.80 9.40 13.03
CA GLN A 55 39.03 9.09 14.23
C GLN A 55 39.17 7.61 14.61
N TYR A 56 39.45 7.36 15.86
CA TYR A 56 39.37 5.99 16.41
C TYR A 56 37.91 5.57 16.55
N LEU A 57 37.59 4.36 16.10
CA LEU A 57 36.24 3.78 16.15
C LEU A 57 36.24 2.53 17.01
N ASN A 58 35.24 2.41 17.85
CA ASN A 58 34.95 1.18 18.57
C ASN A 58 34.03 0.28 17.77
N PRO A 59 34.04 -1.05 18.05
CA PRO A 59 33.04 -1.94 17.49
C PRO A 59 31.62 -1.47 17.87
N GLY A 60 30.75 -1.30 16.88
CA GLY A 60 29.39 -0.80 17.07
C GLY A 60 29.19 0.68 16.74
N ASP A 61 30.27 1.45 16.54
CA ASP A 61 30.14 2.86 16.17
C ASP A 61 29.52 3.02 14.77
N ALA A 62 28.53 3.90 14.67
CA ALA A 62 27.85 4.16 13.41
C ALA A 62 28.66 5.10 12.52
N ILE A 63 29.04 4.65 11.33
CA ILE A 63 29.84 5.39 10.35
C ILE A 63 28.96 6.26 9.45
N ALA A 64 27.90 5.69 8.90
CA ALA A 64 26.88 6.32 8.07
C ALA A 64 25.62 5.45 8.07
N SER A 65 24.50 6.04 7.72
CA SER A 65 23.29 5.24 7.39
C SER A 65 23.36 4.79 5.94
N LEU A 66 22.85 3.59 5.67
CA LEU A 66 22.65 3.06 4.33
C LEU A 66 21.17 2.73 4.16
N THR A 67 20.54 3.28 3.13
CA THR A 67 19.10 3.12 2.91
C THR A 67 18.82 2.64 1.50
N ALA A 68 18.11 1.52 1.36
CA ALA A 68 17.58 1.07 0.09
C ALA A 68 16.33 1.90 -0.24
N LEU A 69 16.34 2.62 -1.36
CA LEU A 69 15.25 3.52 -1.75
C LEU A 69 14.42 3.01 -2.92
N ASP A 70 14.85 1.98 -3.63
CA ASP A 70 14.21 1.50 -4.86
C ASP A 70 12.84 0.85 -4.59
N ARG A 71 12.68 0.28 -3.39
CA ARG A 71 11.43 -0.31 -2.89
C ARG A 71 11.24 0.09 -1.45
N LEU A 72 10.08 0.61 -1.14
CA LEU A 72 9.73 1.04 0.21
C LEU A 72 8.45 0.32 0.67
N TYR A 73 8.33 0.17 1.98
CA TYR A 73 7.10 -0.28 2.60
C TYR A 73 6.33 0.93 3.11
N ALA A 74 5.03 0.94 2.83
CA ALA A 74 4.09 1.88 3.40
C ALA A 74 3.23 1.13 4.42
N ASP A 75 3.29 1.56 5.66
CA ASP A 75 2.49 1.01 6.75
C ASP A 75 1.32 1.96 7.01
N PHE A 76 0.10 1.45 6.97
CA PHE A 76 -1.12 2.22 7.23
C PHE A 76 -2.15 1.35 7.93
N THR A 77 -3.11 2.01 8.58
CA THR A 77 -4.16 1.31 9.31
C THR A 77 -5.50 1.42 8.59
N VAL A 78 -6.28 0.36 8.66
CA VAL A 78 -7.59 0.27 8.04
C VAL A 78 -8.62 -0.18 9.08
N PRO A 79 -9.81 0.47 9.18
CA PRO A 79 -10.86 0.04 10.08
C PRO A 79 -11.30 -1.40 9.81
N GLN A 80 -11.61 -2.17 10.86
CA GLN A 80 -12.01 -3.57 10.74
C GLN A 80 -13.21 -3.79 9.78
N GLN A 81 -14.09 -2.81 9.63
CA GLN A 81 -15.24 -2.86 8.73
C GLN A 81 -14.85 -2.95 7.26
N GLU A 82 -13.67 -2.43 6.91
CA GLU A 82 -13.13 -2.44 5.56
C GLU A 82 -12.28 -3.67 5.25
N LEU A 83 -12.02 -4.52 6.27
CA LEU A 83 -11.14 -5.68 6.16
C LEU A 83 -11.59 -6.66 5.06
N ALA A 84 -12.89 -6.87 4.91
CA ALA A 84 -13.43 -7.76 3.86
C ALA A 84 -13.12 -7.31 2.43
N LYS A 85 -12.77 -6.03 2.24
CA LYS A 85 -12.39 -5.45 0.95
C LYS A 85 -10.89 -5.53 0.69
N LEU A 86 -10.10 -5.85 1.71
CA LEU A 86 -8.64 -5.96 1.61
C LEU A 86 -8.23 -7.37 1.18
N ARG A 87 -7.24 -7.42 0.30
CA ARG A 87 -6.61 -8.68 -0.12
C ARG A 87 -5.12 -8.48 -0.28
N VAL A 88 -4.33 -9.46 0.11
CA VAL A 88 -2.91 -9.49 -0.25
C VAL A 88 -2.80 -9.49 -1.78
N GLY A 89 -1.91 -8.66 -2.31
CA GLY A 89 -1.79 -8.40 -3.75
C GLY A 89 -2.71 -7.28 -4.28
N GLY A 90 -3.66 -6.79 -3.47
CA GLY A 90 -4.52 -5.65 -3.82
C GLY A 90 -3.71 -4.38 -4.07
N VAL A 91 -4.24 -3.50 -4.93
CA VAL A 91 -3.59 -2.22 -5.28
C VAL A 91 -4.11 -1.12 -4.37
N VAL A 92 -3.20 -0.30 -3.88
CA VAL A 92 -3.46 0.87 -3.05
C VAL A 92 -2.79 2.07 -3.70
N ALA A 93 -3.51 3.16 -3.85
CA ALA A 93 -2.96 4.43 -4.28
C ALA A 93 -2.44 5.19 -3.05
N LEU A 94 -1.15 5.52 -3.06
CA LEU A 94 -0.53 6.36 -2.05
C LEU A 94 -0.38 7.78 -2.58
N THR A 95 -0.68 8.76 -1.74
CA THR A 95 -0.43 10.18 -1.99
C THR A 95 0.40 10.76 -0.86
N SER A 96 1.21 11.75 -1.14
CA SER A 96 2.01 12.45 -0.14
C SER A 96 1.95 13.95 -0.37
N ASP A 97 1.90 14.71 0.70
CA ASP A 97 1.88 16.17 0.65
C ASP A 97 3.19 16.75 0.09
N ALA A 98 4.29 15.98 0.19
CA ALA A 98 5.56 16.35 -0.42
C ALA A 98 5.51 16.37 -1.97
N TRP A 99 4.53 15.67 -2.58
CA TRP A 99 4.35 15.57 -4.03
C TRP A 99 2.88 15.75 -4.41
N PRO A 100 2.35 16.99 -4.36
CA PRO A 100 0.94 17.26 -4.65
C PRO A 100 0.53 16.77 -6.04
N GLY A 101 -0.61 16.11 -6.13
CA GLY A 101 -1.15 15.60 -7.39
C GLY A 101 -0.51 14.30 -7.90
N ARG A 102 0.56 13.81 -7.27
CA ARG A 102 1.21 12.56 -7.66
C ARG A 102 0.63 11.37 -6.88
N ARG A 103 0.33 10.30 -7.60
CA ARG A 103 -0.10 9.02 -7.03
C ARG A 103 0.99 7.97 -7.22
N PHE A 104 1.23 7.21 -6.18
CA PHE A 104 2.16 6.09 -6.18
C PHE A 104 1.36 4.80 -6.01
N ALA A 105 1.45 3.90 -6.97
CA ALA A 105 0.81 2.60 -6.84
C ALA A 105 1.61 1.71 -5.90
N ALA A 106 0.96 1.19 -4.88
CA ALA A 106 1.52 0.22 -3.96
C ALA A 106 0.70 -1.07 -3.98
N ARG A 107 1.34 -2.18 -3.67
CA ARG A 107 0.69 -3.49 -3.59
C ARG A 107 0.72 -4.00 -2.17
N VAL A 108 -0.44 -4.37 -1.64
CA VAL A 108 -0.57 -4.96 -0.29
C VAL A 108 0.26 -6.25 -0.22
N THR A 109 1.19 -6.29 0.71
CA THR A 109 2.05 -7.46 0.97
C THR A 109 1.61 -8.23 2.19
N THR A 110 1.18 -7.50 3.22
CA THR A 110 0.84 -8.10 4.50
C THR A 110 -0.36 -7.39 5.10
N ILE A 111 -1.26 -8.17 5.68
CA ILE A 111 -2.36 -7.70 6.51
C ILE A 111 -2.12 -8.34 7.87
N GLU A 112 -1.95 -7.52 8.91
CA GLU A 112 -1.72 -8.01 10.26
C GLU A 112 -2.92 -8.83 10.74
N PRO A 113 -2.74 -10.08 11.21
CA PRO A 113 -3.85 -10.91 11.67
C PRO A 113 -4.48 -10.41 12.97
N ARG A 114 -3.78 -9.58 13.73
CA ARG A 114 -4.27 -8.99 14.97
C ARG A 114 -4.93 -7.64 14.72
N ILE A 115 -6.11 -7.45 15.28
CA ILE A 115 -6.80 -6.16 15.32
C ILE A 115 -6.36 -5.42 16.58
N GLY A 116 -6.01 -4.15 16.44
CA GLY A 116 -5.68 -3.30 17.58
C GLY A 116 -6.89 -3.13 18.51
N GLU A 117 -6.76 -3.53 19.76
CA GLU A 117 -7.86 -3.56 20.74
C GLU A 117 -8.46 -2.17 20.99
N ASP A 118 -7.61 -1.16 21.10
CA ASP A 118 -8.04 0.22 21.38
C ASP A 118 -8.55 0.93 20.11
N SER A 119 -7.89 0.75 18.99
CA SER A 119 -8.18 1.47 17.75
C SER A 119 -9.20 0.78 16.86
N ARG A 120 -9.41 -0.54 17.03
CA ARG A 120 -10.18 -1.42 16.15
C ARG A 120 -9.74 -1.34 14.68
N ASN A 121 -8.47 -1.04 14.48
CA ASN A 121 -7.85 -0.96 13.17
C ASN A 121 -6.91 -2.14 12.94
N VAL A 122 -6.77 -2.51 11.68
CA VAL A 122 -5.82 -3.51 11.21
C VAL A 122 -4.63 -2.80 10.57
N LEU A 123 -3.41 -3.19 10.93
CA LEU A 123 -2.20 -2.71 10.29
C LEU A 123 -2.03 -3.42 8.95
N VAL A 124 -1.79 -2.65 7.91
CA VAL A 124 -1.57 -3.13 6.55
C VAL A 124 -0.24 -2.60 6.05
N GLN A 125 0.54 -3.46 5.43
CA GLN A 125 1.78 -3.11 4.79
C GLN A 125 1.65 -3.28 3.28
N ALA A 126 2.07 -2.27 2.52
CA ALA A 126 2.11 -2.31 1.08
C ALA A 126 3.50 -1.96 0.54
N LEU A 127 3.94 -2.68 -0.48
CA LEU A 127 5.19 -2.44 -1.19
C LEU A 127 4.96 -1.43 -2.30
N VAL A 128 5.73 -0.34 -2.30
CA VAL A 128 5.74 0.68 -3.35
C VAL A 128 7.07 0.66 -4.10
N ALA A 129 7.01 0.61 -5.43
CA ALA A 129 8.17 0.81 -6.28
C ALA A 129 8.51 2.31 -6.32
N ASN A 130 9.78 2.65 -6.16
CA ASN A 130 10.26 4.03 -6.07
C ASN A 130 11.47 4.26 -6.97
N PRO A 131 11.32 4.07 -8.30
CA PRO A 131 12.44 4.09 -9.24
C PRO A 131 13.14 5.46 -9.33
N ASP A 132 12.40 6.52 -9.15
CA ASP A 132 12.90 7.91 -9.14
C ASP A 132 13.28 8.41 -7.75
N ARG A 133 13.21 7.55 -6.73
CA ARG A 133 13.59 7.84 -5.34
C ARG A 133 12.91 9.08 -4.76
N ALA A 134 11.68 9.37 -5.24
CA ALA A 134 10.88 10.49 -4.78
C ALA A 134 10.39 10.30 -3.34
N LEU A 135 10.02 9.07 -2.98
CA LEU A 135 9.63 8.72 -1.62
C LEU A 135 10.87 8.42 -0.77
N ARG A 136 10.79 8.78 0.51
CA ARG A 136 11.85 8.50 1.49
C ARG A 136 11.25 7.89 2.75
N PRO A 137 11.96 7.00 3.44
CA PRO A 137 11.53 6.51 4.74
C PRO A 137 11.26 7.66 5.70
N GLY A 138 10.19 7.53 6.47
CA GLY A 138 9.72 8.58 7.39
C GLY A 138 8.78 9.61 6.78
N MET A 139 8.50 9.56 5.47
CA MET A 139 7.47 10.39 4.87
C MET A 139 6.08 9.92 5.27
N TYR A 140 5.21 10.88 5.52
CA TYR A 140 3.79 10.62 5.70
C TYR A 140 3.11 10.41 4.34
N VAL A 141 2.24 9.39 4.26
CA VAL A 141 1.47 9.06 3.07
C VAL A 141 0.02 8.79 3.44
N ASN A 142 -0.89 9.21 2.57
CA ASN A 142 -2.30 8.84 2.64
C ASN A 142 -2.54 7.66 1.70
N ALA A 143 -3.16 6.60 2.21
CA ALA A 143 -3.47 5.40 1.45
C ALA A 143 -4.95 5.37 1.07
N ALA A 144 -5.25 5.22 -0.20
CA ALA A 144 -6.59 5.02 -0.73
C ALA A 144 -6.69 3.63 -1.36
N LEU A 145 -7.60 2.80 -0.86
CA LEU A 145 -7.84 1.47 -1.42
C LEU A 145 -8.55 1.61 -2.77
N GLU A 146 -7.94 1.12 -3.82
CA GLU A 146 -8.56 1.03 -5.14
C GLU A 146 -9.47 -0.19 -5.16
N LEU A 147 -10.77 0.04 -5.05
CA LEU A 147 -11.76 -1.02 -5.20
C LEU A 147 -11.99 -1.29 -6.69
N PRO A 148 -12.23 -2.56 -7.08
CA PRO A 148 -12.60 -2.87 -8.45
C PRO A 148 -13.79 -2.01 -8.91
N PRO A 149 -13.80 -1.52 -10.14
CA PRO A 149 -14.92 -0.76 -10.67
C PRO A 149 -16.18 -1.63 -10.65
N GLN A 150 -17.25 -1.11 -10.12
CA GLN A 150 -18.56 -1.77 -10.11
C GLN A 150 -19.21 -1.52 -11.48
N LEU A 151 -18.94 -2.42 -12.43
CA LEU A 151 -19.52 -2.34 -13.78
C LEU A 151 -21.04 -2.41 -13.71
N GLY A 152 -21.71 -1.51 -14.45
CA GLY A 152 -23.18 -1.46 -14.51
C GLY A 152 -23.85 -0.80 -13.30
N ALA A 153 -23.12 -0.17 -12.41
CA ALA A 153 -23.71 0.61 -11.32
C ALA A 153 -24.45 1.83 -11.89
N LEU A 154 -25.73 1.97 -11.55
CA LEU A 154 -26.51 3.14 -11.92
C LEU A 154 -26.20 4.27 -10.94
N VAL A 155 -25.76 5.39 -11.47
CA VAL A 155 -25.40 6.56 -10.66
C VAL A 155 -26.36 7.70 -10.96
N VAL A 156 -26.94 8.31 -9.93
CA VAL A 156 -27.84 9.44 -10.05
C VAL A 156 -27.33 10.63 -9.22
N PRO A 157 -27.61 11.88 -9.62
CA PRO A 157 -27.31 13.04 -8.79
C PRO A 157 -27.98 12.91 -7.42
N LEU A 158 -27.29 13.33 -6.36
CA LEU A 158 -27.84 13.29 -5.00
C LEU A 158 -29.15 14.05 -4.87
N THR A 159 -29.31 15.14 -5.67
CA THR A 159 -30.54 15.95 -5.74
C THR A 159 -31.75 15.17 -6.26
N ALA A 160 -31.58 14.06 -6.96
CA ALA A 160 -32.67 13.23 -7.46
C ALA A 160 -33.26 12.31 -6.39
N ILE A 161 -32.55 12.07 -5.29
CA ILE A 161 -33.00 11.20 -4.20
C ILE A 161 -33.95 11.98 -3.29
N GLN A 162 -35.09 11.40 -3.03
CA GLN A 162 -36.08 11.85 -2.04
C GLN A 162 -36.10 10.88 -0.88
N THR A 163 -35.64 11.35 0.27
CA THR A 163 -35.66 10.54 1.51
C THR A 163 -36.92 10.84 2.30
N SER A 164 -37.64 9.80 2.64
CA SER A 164 -38.86 9.85 3.46
C SER A 164 -38.78 8.85 4.62
N ALA A 165 -39.77 8.87 5.50
CA ALA A 165 -39.89 7.89 6.58
C ALA A 165 -40.06 6.42 6.09
N SER A 166 -40.51 6.24 4.84
CA SER A 166 -40.66 4.94 4.19
C SER A 166 -39.41 4.49 3.40
N GLY A 167 -38.37 5.31 3.35
CA GLY A 167 -37.10 5.02 2.64
C GLY A 167 -36.81 6.03 1.52
N ASP A 168 -35.77 5.68 0.76
CA ASP A 168 -35.32 6.48 -0.38
C ASP A 168 -36.14 6.16 -1.64
N SER A 169 -36.45 7.20 -2.42
CA SER A 169 -37.16 7.08 -3.67
C SER A 169 -36.64 8.05 -4.71
N VAL A 170 -36.93 7.79 -5.97
CA VAL A 170 -36.64 8.69 -7.10
C VAL A 170 -37.88 8.86 -7.96
N THR A 171 -38.01 10.03 -8.58
CA THR A 171 -39.07 10.26 -9.58
C THR A 171 -38.51 9.93 -10.96
N VAL A 172 -39.11 8.94 -11.62
CA VAL A 172 -38.75 8.48 -12.97
C VAL A 172 -39.84 8.90 -13.96
N VAL A 173 -39.44 9.36 -15.15
CA VAL A 173 -40.37 9.66 -16.23
C VAL A 173 -40.55 8.44 -17.11
N ARG A 174 -41.75 7.86 -17.13
CA ARG A 174 -42.10 6.73 -17.98
C ARG A 174 -43.33 7.09 -18.82
N ALA A 175 -43.21 6.95 -20.12
CA ALA A 175 -44.28 7.30 -21.07
C ALA A 175 -44.87 8.71 -20.85
N GLY A 176 -44.03 9.71 -20.55
CA GLY A 176 -44.44 11.11 -20.31
C GLY A 176 -45.13 11.37 -18.97
N LYS A 177 -45.19 10.39 -18.07
CA LYS A 177 -45.74 10.52 -16.72
C LYS A 177 -44.71 10.28 -15.65
N ALA A 178 -44.85 10.99 -14.55
CA ALA A 178 -43.98 10.82 -13.39
C ALA A 178 -44.40 9.58 -12.54
N ALA A 179 -43.44 8.75 -12.24
CA ALA A 179 -43.64 7.62 -11.33
C ALA A 179 -42.60 7.70 -10.20
N ILE A 180 -43.06 7.58 -8.96
CA ILE A 180 -42.17 7.47 -7.79
C ILE A 180 -41.73 6.02 -7.67
N VAL A 181 -40.45 5.76 -7.68
CA VAL A 181 -39.86 4.44 -7.60
C VAL A 181 -39.03 4.34 -6.33
N PRO A 182 -39.34 3.40 -5.42
CA PRO A 182 -38.49 3.14 -4.27
C PRO A 182 -37.14 2.61 -4.73
N VAL A 183 -36.06 3.12 -4.13
CA VAL A 183 -34.70 2.75 -4.49
C VAL A 183 -33.88 2.39 -3.26
N THR A 184 -32.91 1.52 -3.46
CA THR A 184 -31.88 1.25 -2.47
C THR A 184 -30.62 2.01 -2.88
N THR A 185 -30.20 2.93 -2.03
CA THR A 185 -29.00 3.74 -2.26
C THR A 185 -27.76 3.01 -1.73
N GLY A 186 -26.64 3.21 -2.40
CA GLY A 186 -25.34 2.66 -2.05
C GLY A 186 -24.32 3.75 -1.73
N ARG A 187 -23.09 3.58 -2.21
CA ARG A 187 -21.98 4.50 -1.95
C ARG A 187 -22.20 5.84 -2.65
N ARG A 188 -21.87 6.92 -1.93
CA ARG A 188 -21.82 8.27 -2.51
C ARG A 188 -20.47 8.50 -3.21
N ILE A 189 -20.52 9.10 -4.40
CA ILE A 189 -19.37 9.45 -5.23
C ILE A 189 -19.49 10.94 -5.56
N GLY A 190 -18.74 11.78 -4.86
CA GLY A 190 -18.82 13.22 -5.04
C GLY A 190 -20.24 13.77 -4.82
N ASN A 191 -20.85 14.32 -5.88
CA ASN A 191 -22.22 14.86 -5.86
C ASN A 191 -23.28 13.87 -6.39
N SER A 192 -22.89 12.60 -6.55
CA SER A 192 -23.73 11.53 -7.05
C SER A 192 -23.81 10.36 -6.08
N ILE A 193 -24.80 9.51 -6.22
CA ILE A 193 -25.00 8.33 -5.40
C ILE A 193 -25.29 7.11 -6.28
N VAL A 194 -24.71 5.98 -5.91
CA VAL A 194 -24.99 4.70 -6.57
C VAL A 194 -26.36 4.20 -6.15
N VAL A 195 -27.19 3.79 -7.09
CA VAL A 195 -28.45 3.11 -6.85
C VAL A 195 -28.24 1.62 -7.14
N THR A 196 -28.41 0.80 -6.09
CA THR A 196 -28.19 -0.65 -6.17
C THR A 196 -29.44 -1.41 -6.57
N ASN A 197 -30.61 -0.84 -6.33
CA ASN A 197 -31.89 -1.47 -6.67
C ASN A 197 -32.97 -0.42 -6.95
N GLY A 198 -33.95 -0.76 -7.79
CA GLY A 198 -35.13 0.08 -8.09
C GLY A 198 -35.09 0.76 -9.45
N LEU A 199 -33.93 1.06 -10.02
CA LEU A 199 -33.78 1.65 -11.35
C LEU A 199 -33.35 0.63 -12.40
N LYS A 200 -33.66 0.93 -13.65
CA LYS A 200 -33.19 0.19 -14.82
C LYS A 200 -32.30 1.09 -15.70
N PRO A 201 -31.32 0.50 -16.41
CA PRO A 201 -30.59 1.26 -17.42
C PRO A 201 -31.53 1.91 -18.43
N GLY A 202 -31.35 3.20 -18.68
CA GLY A 202 -32.20 3.98 -19.59
C GLY A 202 -33.39 4.69 -18.91
N ASP A 203 -33.64 4.48 -17.63
CA ASP A 203 -34.65 5.25 -16.89
C ASP A 203 -34.27 6.74 -16.85
N VAL A 204 -35.21 7.61 -17.17
CA VAL A 204 -35.04 9.08 -17.08
C VAL A 204 -35.45 9.52 -15.68
N VAL A 205 -34.48 9.97 -14.88
CA VAL A 205 -34.69 10.37 -13.49
C VAL A 205 -34.78 11.90 -13.40
N VAL A 206 -35.75 12.40 -12.64
CA VAL A 206 -35.92 13.85 -12.39
C VAL A 206 -34.91 14.29 -11.34
N SER A 207 -33.97 15.16 -11.72
CA SER A 207 -32.95 15.70 -10.84
C SER A 207 -33.30 17.07 -10.23
N GLU A 208 -34.23 17.79 -10.85
CA GLU A 208 -34.69 19.12 -10.41
C GLU A 208 -36.21 19.24 -10.56
N GLY A 209 -36.85 19.91 -9.61
CA GLY A 209 -38.29 20.16 -9.63
C GLY A 209 -39.17 19.02 -9.13
N GLN A 210 -38.59 17.93 -8.58
CA GLN A 210 -39.31 16.77 -8.10
C GLN A 210 -40.40 17.04 -7.05
N LEU A 211 -40.24 18.11 -6.24
CA LEU A 211 -41.22 18.54 -5.24
C LEU A 211 -42.54 19.09 -5.83
N ARG A 212 -42.51 19.46 -7.10
CA ARG A 212 -43.68 20.01 -7.82
C ARG A 212 -44.42 18.96 -8.64
N VAL A 213 -43.86 17.74 -8.71
CA VAL A 213 -44.39 16.68 -9.55
C VAL A 213 -45.17 15.70 -8.69
N GLN A 214 -46.48 15.59 -8.97
CA GLN A 214 -47.32 14.60 -8.33
C GLN A 214 -47.22 13.23 -9.03
N PRO A 215 -47.44 12.13 -8.32
CA PRO A 215 -47.51 10.82 -8.93
C PRO A 215 -48.52 10.77 -10.08
N ASN A 216 -48.14 10.16 -11.19
CA ASN A 216 -48.94 10.04 -12.42
C ASN A 216 -49.22 11.34 -13.16
N ALA A 217 -48.65 12.48 -12.74
CA ALA A 217 -48.77 13.73 -13.47
C ALA A 217 -48.03 13.67 -14.84
N ALA A 218 -48.64 14.27 -15.85
CA ALA A 218 -47.95 14.45 -17.12
C ALA A 218 -46.80 15.41 -16.94
N VAL A 219 -45.57 15.01 -17.33
CA VAL A 219 -44.37 15.83 -17.22
C VAL A 219 -43.75 16.04 -18.58
N ARG A 220 -43.26 17.26 -18.79
CA ARG A 220 -42.48 17.62 -19.98
C ARG A 220 -41.04 17.74 -19.58
N VAL A 221 -40.16 16.88 -20.16
CA VAL A 221 -38.73 17.00 -19.97
C VAL A 221 -38.23 18.25 -20.69
N THR A 222 -37.73 19.21 -19.96
CA THR A 222 -37.21 20.50 -20.53
C THR A 222 -35.72 20.37 -20.87
N ARG A 223 -34.98 19.55 -20.15
CA ARG A 223 -33.53 19.33 -20.36
C ARG A 223 -33.15 17.91 -19.99
N LEU A 224 -32.47 17.21 -20.88
CA LEU A 224 -31.83 15.93 -20.60
C LEU A 224 -30.35 16.17 -20.28
N ILE A 225 -29.92 15.72 -19.10
CA ILE A 225 -28.52 15.70 -18.71
C ILE A 225 -28.08 14.24 -18.90
N PRO A 226 -27.10 13.97 -19.77
CA PRO A 226 -26.60 12.60 -19.94
C PRO A 226 -26.01 12.12 -18.62
N ALA A 227 -26.20 10.84 -18.32
CA ALA A 227 -25.53 10.20 -17.19
C ALA A 227 -24.02 10.36 -17.41
N MET A 228 -23.30 10.81 -16.38
CA MET A 228 -21.84 10.83 -16.43
C MET A 228 -21.37 9.37 -16.50
N ALA A 229 -20.83 8.98 -17.64
CA ALA A 229 -20.02 7.77 -17.77
C ALA A 229 -18.63 8.14 -17.27
N ASP A 230 -18.24 7.62 -16.10
CA ASP A 230 -16.85 7.59 -15.65
C ASP A 230 -16.15 6.36 -16.22
#